data_6f7c61544254cba5bd5e4e11daca3916
#
_entry.id   6f7c61544254cba5bd5e4e11daca3916
#
_cell.length_a   1.000
_cell.length_b   1.000
_cell.length_c   1.000
_cell.angle_alpha   90.00
_cell.angle_beta   90.00
_cell.angle_gamma   90.00
#
_symmetry.space_group_name_H-M   'P 1'
#
loop_
_entity.id
_entity.type
_entity.pdbx_description
1 polymer ?
#
loop_
_entity_poly.entity_id
_entity_poly.type
_entity_poly.pdbx_seq_one_letter_code
_entity_poly.pdbx_strand_id
1 'polypeptide(L)'
;MKIRIIGCSGSGKTYLANALSKKYNISYFDLDDIQWDNNAKEYGKKRTLDERKALLQEILYNNDEWIIEGVYYAWVQQSFDEADKIYVLDMPGYLYKSRIIMRSIKRKLGIQKGKRETLKSVYNLLKWTETFQDKNLKEIRSILDRYDDKVIWLSRKKDVEKIIKAV
;
A
#
# COMPACT_ATOMS: atom_id res chain seq x y z
N MET A 1 -0.28 -6.07 -17.90
CA MET A 1 0.08 -6.68 -16.59
C MET A 1 -0.51 -5.84 -15.47
N LYS A 2 -1.32 -6.46 -14.62
CA LYS A 2 -2.04 -5.81 -13.52
C LYS A 2 -1.50 -6.32 -12.18
N ILE A 3 -0.97 -5.44 -11.34
CA ILE A 3 -0.32 -5.81 -10.08
C ILE A 3 -0.98 -5.12 -8.90
N ARG A 4 -1.41 -5.90 -7.91
CA ARG A 4 -1.87 -5.38 -6.62
C ARG A 4 -0.80 -5.58 -5.55
N ILE A 5 -0.48 -4.53 -4.80
CA ILE A 5 0.51 -4.59 -3.69
C ILE A 5 -0.20 -4.17 -2.41
N ILE A 6 -0.23 -5.06 -1.42
CA ILE A 6 -0.88 -4.81 -0.12
C ILE A 6 0.09 -5.09 1.03
N GLY A 7 -0.09 -4.39 2.14
CA GLY A 7 0.71 -4.56 3.36
C GLY A 7 0.61 -3.35 4.28
N CYS A 8 1.18 -3.46 5.47
CA CYS A 8 1.13 -2.43 6.49
C CYS A 8 1.85 -1.13 6.07
N SER A 9 1.57 -0.02 6.77
CA SER A 9 2.39 1.19 6.66
C SER A 9 3.84 0.88 7.04
N GLY A 10 4.80 1.38 6.26
CA GLY A 10 6.23 1.10 6.47
C GLY A 10 6.70 -0.27 5.95
N SER A 11 5.83 -1.12 5.39
CA SER A 11 6.25 -2.44 4.84
C SER A 11 7.16 -2.33 3.62
N GLY A 12 7.06 -1.23 2.86
CA GLY A 12 7.84 -1.01 1.63
C GLY A 12 7.05 -1.15 0.34
N LYS A 13 5.71 -1.11 0.40
CA LYS A 13 4.83 -1.15 -0.78
C LYS A 13 5.21 -0.14 -1.86
N THR A 14 5.32 1.13 -1.47
CA THR A 14 5.67 2.21 -2.40
C THR A 14 7.06 2.02 -3.02
N TYR A 15 8.01 1.44 -2.28
CA TYR A 15 9.32 1.09 -2.81
C TYR A 15 9.20 0.02 -3.90
N LEU A 16 8.44 -1.06 -3.63
CA LEU A 16 8.19 -2.12 -4.60
C LEU A 16 7.41 -1.60 -5.81
N ALA A 17 6.33 -0.82 -5.59
CA ALA A 17 5.53 -0.23 -6.66
C ALA A 17 6.37 0.63 -7.61
N ASN A 18 7.20 1.53 -7.07
CA ASN A 18 8.10 2.36 -7.86
C ASN A 18 9.13 1.55 -8.65
N ALA A 19 9.70 0.50 -8.03
CA ALA A 19 10.69 -0.34 -8.69
C ALA A 19 10.07 -1.12 -9.87
N LEU A 20 8.88 -1.70 -9.66
CA LEU A 20 8.15 -2.42 -10.70
C LEU A 20 7.63 -1.48 -11.80
N SER A 21 7.12 -0.30 -11.43
CA SER A 21 6.69 0.74 -12.37
C SER A 21 7.81 1.14 -13.33
N LYS A 22 9.00 1.40 -12.80
CA LYS A 22 10.18 1.72 -13.62
C LYS A 22 10.64 0.53 -14.48
N LYS A 23 10.59 -0.68 -13.94
CA LYS A 23 11.04 -1.89 -14.63
C LYS A 23 10.17 -2.25 -15.82
N TYR A 24 8.86 -2.16 -15.65
CA TYR A 24 7.87 -2.55 -16.65
C TYR A 24 7.29 -1.37 -17.45
N ASN A 25 7.66 -0.15 -17.09
CA ASN A 25 7.11 1.09 -17.65
C ASN A 25 5.59 1.19 -17.49
N ILE A 26 5.07 0.76 -16.33
CA ILE A 26 3.64 0.75 -15.99
C ILE A 26 3.37 1.81 -14.92
N SER A 27 2.28 2.57 -15.06
CA SER A 27 1.84 3.53 -14.06
C SER A 27 1.48 2.85 -12.75
N TYR A 28 1.86 3.47 -11.59
CA TYR A 28 1.39 3.00 -10.30
C TYR A 28 0.51 4.04 -9.61
N PHE A 29 -0.43 3.55 -8.81
CA PHE A 29 -1.45 4.31 -8.10
C PHE A 29 -1.41 3.96 -6.62
N ASP A 30 -1.34 5.00 -5.77
CA ASP A 30 -1.44 4.86 -4.32
C ASP A 30 -2.91 5.02 -3.90
N LEU A 31 -3.47 4.02 -3.23
CA LEU A 31 -4.84 4.08 -2.72
C LEU A 31 -5.04 5.14 -1.62
N ASP A 32 -3.97 5.65 -1.02
CA ASP A 32 -4.07 6.79 -0.12
C ASP A 32 -4.55 8.05 -0.85
N ASP A 33 -4.20 8.23 -2.14
CA ASP A 33 -4.68 9.35 -2.96
C ASP A 33 -6.17 9.22 -3.29
N ILE A 34 -6.71 8.00 -3.32
CA ILE A 34 -8.15 7.75 -3.45
C ILE A 34 -8.86 7.91 -2.10
N GLN A 35 -8.27 7.40 -1.02
CA GLN A 35 -8.86 7.42 0.33
C GLN A 35 -9.06 8.84 0.86
N TRP A 36 -8.09 9.72 0.63
CA TRP A 36 -8.08 11.06 1.18
C TRP A 36 -8.39 12.11 0.12
N ASP A 37 -9.22 13.08 0.46
CA ASP A 37 -9.48 14.23 -0.39
C ASP A 37 -8.38 15.27 -0.18
N ASN A 38 -7.34 15.21 -1.03
CA ASN A 38 -6.20 16.13 -0.96
C ASN A 38 -6.56 17.57 -1.36
N ASN A 39 -7.73 17.79 -1.96
CA ASN A 39 -8.24 19.12 -2.36
C ASN A 39 -9.18 19.74 -1.32
N ALA A 40 -9.59 18.98 -0.30
CA ALA A 40 -10.45 19.50 0.74
C ALA A 40 -9.74 20.55 1.59
N LYS A 41 -10.48 21.59 1.98
CA LYS A 41 -9.98 22.62 2.91
C LYS A 41 -9.59 22.02 4.28
N GLU A 42 -10.29 20.97 4.69
CA GLU A 42 -10.04 20.24 5.93
C GLU A 42 -9.00 19.12 5.71
N TYR A 43 -7.95 19.16 6.52
CA TYR A 43 -6.88 18.17 6.44
C TYR A 43 -7.37 16.77 6.86
N GLY A 44 -7.08 15.75 6.05
CA GLY A 44 -7.40 14.36 6.38
C GLY A 44 -8.88 14.01 6.17
N LYS A 45 -9.61 14.79 5.37
CA LYS A 45 -10.97 14.45 4.97
C LYS A 45 -10.95 13.17 4.13
N LYS A 46 -11.70 12.17 4.57
CA LYS A 46 -11.91 10.95 3.81
C LYS A 46 -12.98 11.18 2.74
N ARG A 47 -12.76 10.67 1.54
CA ARG A 47 -13.83 10.55 0.54
C ARG A 47 -14.87 9.52 1.00
N THR A 48 -16.09 9.68 0.56
CA THR A 48 -17.16 8.70 0.76
C THR A 48 -16.79 7.36 0.13
N LEU A 49 -17.48 6.29 0.51
CA LEU A 49 -17.24 4.96 -0.05
C LEU A 49 -17.49 4.94 -1.57
N ASP A 50 -18.56 5.61 -2.01
CA ASP A 50 -18.95 5.65 -3.41
C ASP A 50 -17.96 6.43 -4.27
N GLU A 51 -17.48 7.60 -3.79
CA GLU A 51 -16.42 8.36 -4.45
C GLU A 51 -15.13 7.52 -4.59
N ARG A 52 -14.74 6.79 -3.53
CA ARG A 52 -13.55 5.93 -3.59
C ARG A 52 -13.71 4.79 -4.61
N LYS A 53 -14.87 4.14 -4.62
CA LYS A 53 -15.16 3.08 -5.59
C LYS A 53 -15.16 3.61 -7.02
N ALA A 54 -15.78 4.78 -7.26
CA ALA A 54 -15.82 5.41 -8.57
C ALA A 54 -14.40 5.74 -9.08
N LEU A 55 -13.56 6.35 -8.24
CA LEU A 55 -12.17 6.65 -8.59
C LEU A 55 -11.33 5.38 -8.86
N LEU A 56 -11.55 4.32 -8.08
CA LEU A 56 -10.89 3.04 -8.35
C LEU A 56 -11.32 2.46 -9.69
N GLN A 57 -12.63 2.46 -9.98
CA GLN A 57 -13.16 1.99 -11.26
C GLN A 57 -12.60 2.80 -12.43
N GLU A 58 -12.48 4.11 -12.30
CA GLU A 58 -11.87 4.97 -13.31
C GLU A 58 -10.42 4.56 -13.61
N ILE A 59 -9.61 4.28 -12.58
CA ILE A 59 -8.24 3.79 -12.75
C ILE A 59 -8.24 2.45 -13.48
N LEU A 60 -9.07 1.50 -13.05
CA LEU A 60 -9.12 0.15 -13.62
C LEU A 60 -9.60 0.15 -15.07
N TYR A 61 -10.57 1.01 -15.41
CA TYR A 61 -11.13 1.11 -16.76
C TYR A 61 -10.19 1.81 -17.75
N ASN A 62 -9.51 2.87 -17.32
CA ASN A 62 -8.67 3.68 -18.19
C ASN A 62 -7.24 3.14 -18.37
N ASN A 63 -6.88 2.05 -17.70
CA ASN A 63 -5.53 1.50 -17.77
C ASN A 63 -5.57 -0.01 -17.99
N ASP A 64 -5.09 -0.48 -19.13
CA ASP A 64 -4.94 -1.90 -19.44
C ASP A 64 -3.88 -2.56 -18.56
N GLU A 65 -2.89 -1.79 -18.13
CA GLU A 65 -1.82 -2.20 -17.24
C GLU A 65 -1.72 -1.22 -16.06
N TRP A 66 -1.58 -1.76 -14.85
CA TRP A 66 -1.48 -0.93 -13.65
C TRP A 66 -0.77 -1.64 -12.50
N ILE A 67 -0.22 -0.82 -11.60
CA ILE A 67 0.27 -1.23 -10.29
C ILE A 67 -0.51 -0.44 -9.25
N ILE A 68 -1.33 -1.09 -8.43
CA ILE A 68 -2.11 -0.44 -7.38
C ILE A 68 -1.55 -0.86 -6.02
N GLU A 69 -1.15 0.10 -5.18
CA GLU A 69 -0.64 -0.15 -3.84
C GLU A 69 -1.50 0.48 -2.74
N GLY A 70 -1.52 -0.12 -1.57
CA GLY A 70 -2.19 0.44 -0.39
C GLY A 70 -2.51 -0.61 0.66
N VAL A 71 -2.95 -0.13 1.83
CA VAL A 71 -3.30 -0.96 2.99
C VAL A 71 -4.74 -1.49 2.96
N TYR A 72 -5.54 -0.99 2.03
CA TYR A 72 -6.98 -1.23 2.00
C TYR A 72 -7.32 -2.58 1.37
N TYR A 73 -8.33 -3.25 1.92
CA TYR A 73 -8.85 -4.54 1.44
C TYR A 73 -10.38 -4.61 1.41
N ALA A 74 -11.09 -3.80 2.20
CA ALA A 74 -12.53 -3.92 2.35
C ALA A 74 -13.35 -3.34 1.17
N TRP A 75 -12.82 -2.36 0.44
CA TRP A 75 -13.55 -1.66 -0.64
C TRP A 75 -12.88 -1.74 -2.00
N VAL A 76 -11.78 -2.47 -2.09
CA VAL A 76 -10.93 -2.55 -3.29
C VAL A 76 -11.00 -3.90 -3.99
N GLN A 77 -12.10 -4.64 -3.77
CA GLN A 77 -12.28 -6.02 -4.22
C GLN A 77 -11.94 -6.19 -5.71
N GLN A 78 -12.46 -5.28 -6.56
CA GLN A 78 -12.24 -5.33 -7.99
C GLN A 78 -10.75 -5.31 -8.37
N SER A 79 -9.90 -4.60 -7.61
CA SER A 79 -8.46 -4.60 -7.86
C SER A 79 -7.78 -5.95 -7.56
N PHE A 80 -8.35 -6.77 -6.67
CA PHE A 80 -7.90 -8.14 -6.47
C PHE A 80 -8.40 -9.08 -7.56
N ASP A 81 -9.66 -8.91 -7.97
CA ASP A 81 -10.28 -9.73 -9.02
C ASP A 81 -9.52 -9.62 -10.35
N GLU A 82 -9.17 -8.39 -10.73
CA GLU A 82 -8.51 -8.09 -12.00
C GLU A 82 -6.98 -8.23 -12.00
N ALA A 83 -6.35 -8.30 -10.82
CA ALA A 83 -4.89 -8.42 -10.76
C ALA A 83 -4.39 -9.75 -11.33
N ASP A 84 -3.30 -9.71 -12.10
CA ASP A 84 -2.54 -10.88 -12.53
C ASP A 84 -1.64 -11.41 -11.40
N LYS A 85 -1.16 -10.49 -10.53
CA LYS A 85 -0.31 -10.80 -9.36
C LYS A 85 -0.68 -9.94 -8.17
N ILE A 86 -0.72 -10.55 -6.99
CA ILE A 86 -0.98 -9.88 -5.72
C ILE A 86 0.23 -10.08 -4.79
N TYR A 87 0.99 -9.02 -4.54
CA TYR A 87 2.10 -9.05 -3.59
C TYR A 87 1.63 -8.62 -2.21
N VAL A 88 1.79 -9.48 -1.22
CA VAL A 88 1.48 -9.21 0.19
C VAL A 88 2.78 -9.00 0.96
N LEU A 89 3.02 -7.79 1.44
CA LEU A 89 4.20 -7.47 2.24
C LEU A 89 3.90 -7.72 3.72
N ASP A 90 4.24 -8.91 4.19
CA ASP A 90 4.12 -9.38 5.57
C ASP A 90 5.50 -9.38 6.25
N MET A 91 6.06 -8.17 6.43
CA MET A 91 7.37 -7.99 7.05
C MET A 91 7.29 -8.08 8.58
N PRO A 92 8.39 -8.39 9.28
CA PRO A 92 8.44 -8.32 10.74
C PRO A 92 8.09 -6.92 11.28
N GLY A 93 7.30 -6.87 12.36
CA GLY A 93 6.75 -5.61 12.91
C GLY A 93 7.79 -4.57 13.30
N TYR A 94 8.97 -4.98 13.76
CA TYR A 94 10.06 -4.06 14.09
C TYR A 94 10.56 -3.27 12.87
N LEU A 95 10.48 -3.84 11.66
CA LEU A 95 10.85 -3.14 10.42
C LEU A 95 9.84 -2.05 10.06
N TYR A 96 8.55 -2.28 10.29
CA TYR A 96 7.54 -1.23 10.08
C TYR A 96 7.79 -0.05 11.01
N LYS A 97 7.95 -0.35 12.31
CA LYS A 97 8.15 0.66 13.35
C LYS A 97 9.39 1.51 13.10
N SER A 98 10.53 0.89 12.82
CA SER A 98 11.78 1.60 12.53
C SER A 98 11.67 2.49 11.30
N ARG A 99 11.01 2.02 10.23
CA ARG A 99 10.84 2.79 9.00
C ARG A 99 9.86 3.96 9.17
N ILE A 100 8.78 3.79 9.95
CA ILE A 100 7.84 4.86 10.27
C ILE A 100 8.56 5.97 11.05
N ILE A 101 9.32 5.61 12.09
CA ILE A 101 10.07 6.56 12.89
C ILE A 101 11.11 7.30 12.02
N MET A 102 11.90 6.55 11.26
CA MET A 102 12.93 7.14 10.39
C MET A 102 12.33 8.07 9.33
N ARG A 103 11.20 7.70 8.74
CA ARG A 103 10.46 8.54 7.77
C ARG A 103 10.01 9.85 8.42
N SER A 104 9.44 9.77 9.62
CA SER A 104 8.99 10.95 10.37
C SER A 104 10.17 11.89 10.69
N ILE A 105 11.31 11.35 11.12
CA ILE A 105 12.53 12.14 11.35
C ILE A 105 13.00 12.81 10.05
N LYS A 106 13.11 12.07 8.94
CA LYS A 106 13.55 12.61 7.65
C LYS A 106 12.62 13.71 7.12
N ARG A 107 11.31 13.57 7.31
CA ARG A 107 10.32 14.59 6.95
C ARG A 107 10.43 15.83 7.84
N LYS A 108 10.65 15.64 9.14
CA LYS A 108 10.85 16.75 10.07
C LYS A 108 12.10 17.56 9.74
N LEU A 109 13.17 16.89 9.32
CA LEU A 109 14.44 17.50 8.90
C LEU A 109 14.42 18.04 7.47
N GLY A 110 13.31 17.89 6.73
CA GLY A 110 13.21 18.34 5.32
C GLY A 110 13.98 17.48 4.31
N ILE A 111 14.56 16.37 4.73
CA ILE A 111 15.34 15.45 3.87
C ILE A 111 14.41 14.66 2.94
N GLN A 112 13.17 14.41 3.38
CA GLN A 112 12.18 13.69 2.59
C GLN A 112 10.92 14.54 2.43
N LYS A 113 10.44 14.67 1.18
CA LYS A 113 9.17 15.32 0.89
C LYS A 113 8.00 14.56 1.51
N GLY A 114 6.95 15.29 1.89
CA GLY A 114 5.74 14.75 2.47
C GLY A 114 5.28 15.52 3.70
N LYS A 115 4.11 15.16 4.21
CA LYS A 115 3.53 15.87 5.36
C LYS A 115 4.37 15.62 6.63
N ARG A 116 4.62 16.68 7.39
CA ARG A 116 5.27 16.57 8.71
C ARG A 116 4.26 15.94 9.68
N GLU A 117 4.62 14.78 10.20
CA GLU A 117 3.81 14.06 11.16
C GLU A 117 4.05 14.61 12.56
N THR A 118 2.99 14.78 13.35
CA THR A 118 3.12 15.12 14.78
C THR A 118 3.55 13.86 15.57
N LEU A 119 4.14 14.04 16.75
CA LEU A 119 4.49 12.92 17.62
C LEU A 119 3.27 12.04 17.93
N LYS A 120 2.11 12.67 18.14
CA LYS A 120 0.84 11.98 18.38
C LYS A 120 0.42 11.14 17.17
N SER A 121 0.57 11.67 15.94
CA SER A 121 0.23 10.90 14.73
C SER A 121 1.18 9.74 14.50
N VAL A 122 2.47 9.90 14.78
CA VAL A 122 3.45 8.81 14.74
C VAL A 122 3.11 7.72 15.75
N TYR A 123 2.80 8.09 17.00
CA TYR A 123 2.40 7.13 18.03
C TYR A 123 1.14 6.35 17.62
N ASN A 124 0.10 7.06 17.15
CA ASN A 124 -1.13 6.41 16.67
C ASN A 124 -0.86 5.47 15.50
N LEU A 125 0.01 5.85 14.58
CA LEU A 125 0.40 5.00 13.45
C LEU A 125 1.14 3.75 13.90
N LEU A 126 2.06 3.87 14.88
CA LEU A 126 2.77 2.72 15.46
C LEU A 126 1.80 1.75 16.14
N LYS A 127 0.85 2.26 16.94
CA LYS A 127 -0.20 1.44 17.56
C LYS A 127 -1.10 0.77 16.51
N TRP A 128 -1.45 1.49 15.46
CA TRP A 128 -2.22 0.92 14.36
C TRP A 128 -1.50 -0.20 13.64
N THR A 129 -0.15 -0.14 13.49
CA THR A 129 0.61 -1.23 12.87
C THR A 129 0.53 -2.54 13.66
N GLU A 130 0.41 -2.49 14.98
CA GLU A 130 0.18 -3.68 15.82
C GLU A 130 -1.18 -4.29 15.53
N THR A 131 -2.24 -3.47 15.54
CA THR A 131 -3.59 -3.92 15.19
C THR A 131 -3.63 -4.50 13.76
N PHE A 132 -2.89 -3.90 12.83
CA PHE A 132 -2.82 -4.40 11.46
C PHE A 132 -2.25 -5.82 11.40
N GLN A 133 -1.17 -6.09 12.12
CA GLN A 133 -0.57 -7.42 12.15
C GLN A 133 -1.47 -8.47 12.83
N ASP A 134 -2.10 -8.08 13.94
CA ASP A 134 -2.86 -9.03 14.75
C ASP A 134 -4.24 -9.36 14.16
N LYS A 135 -4.89 -8.40 13.54
CA LYS A 135 -6.27 -8.50 13.03
C LYS A 135 -6.34 -8.40 11.51
N ASN A 136 -5.95 -7.24 10.96
CA ASN A 136 -6.16 -6.95 9.54
C ASN A 136 -5.42 -7.94 8.63
N LEU A 137 -4.22 -8.39 9.00
CA LEU A 137 -3.48 -9.35 8.20
C LEU A 137 -4.18 -10.72 8.14
N LYS A 138 -4.86 -11.14 9.21
CA LYS A 138 -5.69 -12.36 9.22
C LYS A 138 -6.90 -12.23 8.30
N GLU A 139 -7.58 -11.08 8.35
CA GLU A 139 -8.71 -10.79 7.45
C GLU A 139 -8.26 -10.74 5.99
N ILE A 140 -7.13 -10.09 5.71
CA ILE A 140 -6.52 -10.05 4.38
C ILE A 140 -6.21 -11.47 3.89
N ARG A 141 -5.64 -12.32 4.74
CA ARG A 141 -5.35 -13.72 4.42
C ARG A 141 -6.61 -14.45 4.01
N SER A 142 -7.66 -14.38 4.83
CA SER A 142 -8.95 -15.03 4.53
C SER A 142 -9.61 -14.52 3.23
N ILE A 143 -9.47 -13.22 2.93
CA ILE A 143 -9.96 -12.65 1.66
C ILE A 143 -9.13 -13.16 0.48
N LEU A 144 -7.83 -13.31 0.66
CA LEU A 144 -6.90 -13.67 -0.41
C LEU A 144 -6.82 -15.18 -0.66
N ASP A 145 -7.34 -16.03 0.21
CA ASP A 145 -7.37 -17.49 0.03
C ASP A 145 -8.01 -17.92 -1.30
N ARG A 146 -9.00 -17.15 -1.80
CA ARG A 146 -9.64 -17.39 -3.12
C ARG A 146 -8.80 -16.98 -4.33
N TYR A 147 -7.66 -16.33 -4.12
CA TYR A 147 -6.72 -15.88 -5.17
C TYR A 147 -5.36 -16.55 -5.03
N ASP A 148 -5.29 -17.72 -4.42
CA ASP A 148 -4.04 -18.39 -4.02
C ASP A 148 -3.08 -18.60 -5.20
N ASP A 149 -3.60 -18.82 -6.40
CA ASP A 149 -2.86 -18.97 -7.65
C ASP A 149 -2.04 -17.71 -8.05
N LYS A 150 -2.45 -16.54 -7.61
CA LYS A 150 -1.80 -15.25 -7.95
C LYS A 150 -1.24 -14.48 -6.77
N VAL A 151 -1.37 -14.99 -5.54
CA VAL A 151 -0.89 -14.35 -4.31
C VAL A 151 0.55 -14.75 -3.99
N ILE A 152 1.39 -13.76 -3.78
CA ILE A 152 2.82 -13.95 -3.43
C ILE A 152 3.11 -13.22 -2.11
N TRP A 153 3.41 -13.98 -1.06
CA TRP A 153 3.77 -13.47 0.26
C TRP A 153 5.25 -13.13 0.33
N LEU A 154 5.56 -11.87 0.74
CA LEU A 154 6.92 -11.35 0.85
C LEU A 154 7.19 -11.01 2.33
N SER A 155 7.94 -11.86 3.02
CA SER A 155 8.20 -11.74 4.46
C SER A 155 9.59 -11.18 4.79
N ARG A 156 10.49 -11.10 3.81
CA ARG A 156 11.87 -10.64 4.00
C ARG A 156 12.26 -9.63 2.92
N LYS A 157 13.18 -8.73 3.25
CA LYS A 157 13.72 -7.75 2.30
C LYS A 157 14.26 -8.40 1.03
N LYS A 158 14.98 -9.53 1.16
CA LYS A 158 15.51 -10.28 0.01
C LYS A 158 14.43 -10.88 -0.90
N ASP A 159 13.23 -11.14 -0.40
CA ASP A 159 12.12 -11.62 -1.23
C ASP A 159 11.64 -10.48 -2.15
N VAL A 160 11.54 -9.25 -1.61
CA VAL A 160 11.25 -8.05 -2.41
C VAL A 160 12.34 -7.79 -3.46
N GLU A 161 13.61 -7.90 -3.06
CA GLU A 161 14.73 -7.70 -3.98
C GLU A 161 14.75 -8.74 -5.10
N LYS A 162 14.39 -10.00 -4.81
CA LYS A 162 14.23 -11.04 -5.84
C LYS A 162 13.16 -10.67 -6.86
N ILE A 163 11.98 -10.19 -6.41
CA ILE A 163 10.91 -9.75 -7.32
C ILE A 163 11.38 -8.60 -8.22
N ILE A 164 12.11 -7.64 -7.67
CA ILE A 164 12.64 -6.51 -8.44
C ILE A 164 13.69 -6.97 -9.46
N LYS A 165 14.54 -7.95 -9.10
CA LYS A 165 15.62 -8.47 -9.96
C LYS A 165 15.17 -9.56 -10.92
N ALA A 166 14.09 -10.30 -10.61
CA ALA A 166 13.57 -11.34 -11.48
C ALA A 166 13.20 -10.74 -12.84
N VAL A 167 13.83 -11.23 -13.87
CA VAL A 167 13.64 -10.79 -15.26
C VAL A 167 12.34 -11.36 -15.83
#